data_b575211e601939c9a82f3cd45a0c7404
#
_entry.id   b575211e601939c9a82f3cd45a0c7404
#
_cell.length_a   1.000
_cell.length_b   1.000
_cell.length_c   1.000
_cell.angle_alpha   90.00
_cell.angle_beta   90.00
_cell.angle_gamma   90.00
#
_symmetry.space_group_name_H-M   'P 1'
#
loop_
_entity.id
_entity.type
_entity.pdbx_description
1 polymer ?
#
loop_
_entity_poly.entity_id
_entity_poly.type
_entity_poly.pdbx_seq_one_letter_code
_entity_poly.pdbx_strand_id
1 'polypeptide(L)'
;EETSQNQFYQSVKRAKEYICEGDIMQVVLSQRMSVPFHAPPLSLYRALRALNPSPYMFYFNLQDFHVVGASPEILVRLENDMVTVRPIAGTRPRGSNRDEDAAYERDLLAAHCLLR
;
A
#
# COMPACT_ATOMS: atom_id res chain seq x y z
N GLU A 1 3.12 -18.84 6.76
CA GLU A 1 4.09 -17.79 6.43
C GLU A 1 5.19 -18.38 5.55
N GLU A 2 5.49 -17.79 4.41
CA GLU A 2 6.57 -18.25 3.51
C GLU A 2 7.95 -17.71 3.93
N THR A 3 7.97 -16.68 4.77
CA THR A 3 9.19 -16.01 5.22
C THR A 3 9.18 -15.95 6.75
N SER A 4 10.25 -16.41 7.39
CA SER A 4 10.39 -16.27 8.83
C SER A 4 10.64 -14.80 9.23
N GLN A 5 10.30 -14.44 10.46
CA GLN A 5 10.55 -13.10 10.99
C GLN A 5 12.02 -12.66 10.82
N ASN A 6 12.96 -13.58 11.05
CA ASN A 6 14.39 -13.32 10.94
C ASN A 6 14.79 -13.03 9.48
N GLN A 7 14.27 -13.80 8.54
CA GLN A 7 14.50 -13.56 7.09
C GLN A 7 13.93 -12.21 6.66
N PHE A 8 12.75 -11.84 7.17
CA PHE A 8 12.16 -10.53 6.87
C PHE A 8 13.05 -9.39 7.40
N TYR A 9 13.56 -9.49 8.61
CA TYR A 9 14.49 -8.49 9.16
C TYR A 9 15.78 -8.37 8.36
N GLN A 10 16.36 -9.49 7.90
CA GLN A 10 17.54 -9.46 7.03
C GLN A 10 17.22 -8.78 5.69
N SER A 11 16.04 -9.04 5.11
CA SER A 11 15.61 -8.39 3.88
C SER A 11 15.45 -6.87 4.05
N VAL A 12 14.88 -6.42 5.18
CA VAL A 12 14.78 -4.99 5.51
C VAL A 12 16.16 -4.36 5.65
N LYS A 13 17.08 -5.03 6.34
CA LYS A 13 18.45 -4.54 6.49
C LYS A 13 19.14 -4.38 5.13
N ARG A 14 19.05 -5.40 4.26
CA ARG A 14 19.64 -5.37 2.93
C ARG A 14 19.00 -4.30 2.03
N ALA A 15 17.69 -4.12 2.11
CA ALA A 15 16.99 -3.06 1.40
C ALA A 15 17.49 -1.66 1.80
N LYS A 16 17.74 -1.43 3.10
CA LYS A 16 18.34 -0.18 3.58
C LYS A 16 19.75 0.05 3.04
N GLU A 17 20.56 -0.99 2.93
CA GLU A 17 21.89 -0.92 2.34
C GLU A 17 21.80 -0.46 0.87
N TYR A 18 20.94 -1.06 0.05
CA TYR A 18 20.71 -0.65 -1.34
C TYR A 18 20.25 0.82 -1.47
N ILE A 19 19.43 1.30 -0.55
CA ILE A 19 19.02 2.72 -0.52
C ILE A 19 20.22 3.62 -0.21
N CYS A 20 21.05 3.25 0.79
CA CYS A 20 22.25 4.01 1.15
C CYS A 20 23.32 4.01 0.07
N GLU A 21 23.43 2.93 -0.68
CA GLU A 21 24.37 2.76 -1.81
C GLU A 21 23.90 3.49 -3.07
N GLY A 22 22.63 3.93 -3.11
CA GLY A 22 22.04 4.63 -4.23
C GLY A 22 21.48 3.74 -5.34
N ASP A 23 21.42 2.41 -5.11
CA ASP A 23 20.90 1.45 -6.07
C ASP A 23 19.39 1.58 -6.28
N ILE A 24 18.68 1.95 -5.22
CA ILE A 24 17.22 2.15 -5.22
C ILE A 24 16.83 3.35 -4.36
N MET A 25 15.73 4.02 -4.71
CA MET A 25 15.17 5.11 -3.91
C MET A 25 14.12 4.61 -2.92
N GLN A 26 13.37 3.59 -3.29
CA GLN A 26 12.29 3.01 -2.50
C GLN A 26 12.10 1.54 -2.86
N VAL A 27 11.71 0.73 -1.88
CA VAL A 27 11.29 -0.65 -2.08
C VAL A 27 10.19 -1.01 -1.09
N VAL A 28 9.22 -1.78 -1.54
CA VAL A 28 8.18 -2.36 -0.69
C VAL A 28 8.46 -3.84 -0.53
N LEU A 29 8.78 -4.24 0.71
CA LEU A 29 8.92 -5.64 1.06
C LEU A 29 7.55 -6.21 1.42
N SER A 30 7.21 -7.34 0.82
CA SER A 30 5.95 -8.03 1.08
C SER A 30 6.16 -9.33 1.84
N GLN A 31 5.15 -9.71 2.60
CA GLN A 31 5.07 -11.02 3.22
C GLN A 31 3.78 -11.69 2.77
N ARG A 32 3.89 -12.88 2.20
CA ARG A 32 2.75 -13.67 1.79
C ARG A 32 2.19 -14.46 2.94
N MET A 33 0.90 -14.35 3.15
CA MET A 33 0.14 -15.14 4.11
C MET A 33 -0.85 -16.02 3.37
N SER A 34 -1.03 -17.25 3.82
CA SER A 34 -1.97 -18.20 3.24
C SER A 34 -2.91 -18.72 4.29
N VAL A 35 -4.19 -18.77 3.97
CA VAL A 35 -5.23 -19.34 4.82
C VAL A 35 -6.16 -20.24 3.98
N PRO A 36 -6.71 -21.32 4.53
CA PRO A 36 -7.76 -22.08 3.86
C PRO A 36 -8.97 -21.19 3.58
N PHE A 37 -9.50 -21.26 2.36
CA PHE A 37 -10.67 -20.50 1.96
C PHE A 37 -11.63 -21.39 1.16
N HIS A 38 -12.84 -21.57 1.67
CA HIS A 38 -13.83 -22.52 1.13
C HIS A 38 -15.06 -21.85 0.51
N ALA A 39 -15.21 -20.53 0.68
CA ALA A 39 -16.31 -19.79 0.10
C ALA A 39 -16.05 -19.48 -1.40
N PRO A 40 -17.10 -19.24 -2.20
CA PRO A 40 -16.92 -18.79 -3.58
C PRO A 40 -16.07 -17.50 -3.62
N PRO A 41 -15.09 -17.39 -4.55
CA PRO A 41 -14.19 -16.21 -4.61
C PRO A 41 -14.93 -14.88 -4.76
N LEU A 42 -16.07 -14.86 -5.44
CA LEU A 42 -16.90 -13.66 -5.55
C LEU A 42 -17.49 -13.19 -4.21
N SER A 43 -17.66 -14.12 -3.26
CA SER A 43 -18.11 -13.77 -1.91
C SER A 43 -17.05 -12.96 -1.16
N LEU A 44 -15.77 -13.25 -1.36
CA LEU A 44 -14.67 -12.45 -0.83
C LEU A 44 -14.69 -11.02 -1.40
N TYR A 45 -14.88 -10.86 -2.70
CA TYR A 45 -15.03 -9.55 -3.34
C TYR A 45 -16.18 -8.74 -2.74
N ARG A 46 -17.34 -9.38 -2.55
CA ARG A 46 -18.52 -8.73 -1.95
C ARG A 46 -18.29 -8.31 -0.51
N ALA A 47 -17.65 -9.16 0.29
CA ALA A 47 -17.28 -8.84 1.67
C ALA A 47 -16.27 -7.68 1.72
N LEU A 48 -15.24 -7.73 0.89
CA LEU A 48 -14.23 -6.66 0.79
C LEU A 48 -14.86 -5.33 0.39
N ARG A 49 -15.79 -5.34 -0.56
CA ARG A 49 -16.54 -4.15 -0.99
C ARG A 49 -17.37 -3.52 0.13
N ALA A 50 -17.92 -4.34 1.02
CA ALA A 50 -18.73 -3.86 2.14
C ALA A 50 -17.85 -3.32 3.29
N LEU A 51 -16.72 -4.00 3.56
CA LEU A 51 -15.83 -3.66 4.67
C LEU A 51 -14.89 -2.50 4.35
N ASN A 52 -14.38 -2.46 3.13
CA ASN A 52 -13.39 -1.48 2.70
C ASN A 52 -13.67 -1.03 1.26
N PRO A 53 -14.75 -0.24 1.05
CA PRO A 53 -15.09 0.27 -0.26
C PRO A 53 -13.96 1.14 -0.82
N SER A 54 -13.58 0.88 -2.05
CA SER A 54 -12.51 1.59 -2.74
C SER A 54 -12.96 1.96 -4.15
N PRO A 55 -12.52 3.10 -4.71
CA PRO A 55 -12.82 3.47 -6.09
C PRO A 55 -12.23 2.50 -7.13
N TYR A 56 -11.17 1.76 -6.77
CA TYR A 56 -10.47 0.85 -7.70
C TYR A 56 -10.52 -0.59 -7.19
N MET A 57 -11.72 -1.12 -7.07
CA MET A 57 -11.93 -2.53 -6.76
C MET A 57 -11.88 -3.38 -8.01
N PHE A 58 -11.29 -4.56 -7.89
CA PHE A 58 -11.21 -5.50 -9.01
C PHE A 58 -11.43 -6.95 -8.58
N TYR A 59 -11.94 -7.72 -9.52
CA TYR A 59 -12.10 -9.16 -9.43
C TYR A 59 -11.72 -9.78 -10.79
N PHE A 60 -10.62 -10.50 -10.82
CA PHE A 60 -10.19 -11.22 -12.01
C PHE A 60 -10.44 -12.72 -11.84
N ASN A 61 -11.14 -13.30 -12.80
CA ASN A 61 -11.29 -14.73 -12.93
C ASN A 61 -10.30 -15.22 -14.01
N LEU A 62 -9.25 -15.90 -13.58
CA LEU A 62 -8.16 -16.36 -14.43
C LEU A 62 -8.18 -17.89 -14.60
N GLN A 63 -9.36 -18.48 -14.60
CA GLN A 63 -9.64 -19.94 -14.72
C GLN A 63 -9.16 -20.70 -13.47
N ASP A 64 -7.87 -20.91 -13.31
CA ASP A 64 -7.29 -21.72 -12.21
C ASP A 64 -7.21 -20.97 -10.88
N PHE A 65 -7.24 -19.64 -10.91
CA PHE A 65 -7.20 -18.81 -9.72
C PHE A 65 -7.93 -17.48 -9.92
N HIS A 66 -8.20 -16.81 -8.82
CA HIS A 66 -8.88 -15.52 -8.82
C HIS A 66 -7.98 -14.47 -8.11
N VAL A 67 -8.02 -13.25 -8.63
CA VAL A 67 -7.37 -12.11 -7.96
C VAL A 67 -8.45 -11.13 -7.55
N VAL A 68 -8.49 -10.82 -6.26
CA VAL A 68 -9.46 -9.88 -5.66
C VAL A 68 -8.70 -8.80 -4.94
N GLY A 69 -9.05 -7.54 -5.19
CA GLY A 69 -8.39 -6.43 -4.53
C GLY A 69 -9.24 -5.18 -4.44
N ALA A 70 -8.81 -4.29 -3.56
CA ALA A 70 -9.36 -2.96 -3.35
C ALA A 70 -8.20 -1.98 -3.25
N SER A 71 -7.95 -1.18 -4.29
CA SER A 71 -6.92 -0.16 -4.28
C SER A 71 -7.55 1.19 -3.93
N PRO A 72 -7.12 1.88 -2.88
CA PRO A 72 -7.67 3.17 -2.50
C PRO A 72 -7.13 4.32 -3.36
N GLU A 73 -6.08 4.09 -4.12
CA GLU A 73 -5.26 5.13 -4.69
C GLU A 73 -4.85 4.91 -6.13
N ILE A 74 -4.66 6.05 -6.82
CA ILE A 74 -4.01 6.13 -8.13
C ILE A 74 -2.57 6.61 -7.95
N LEU A 75 -1.66 6.10 -8.75
CA LEU A 75 -0.32 6.65 -8.87
C LEU A 75 -0.34 7.88 -9.80
N VAL A 76 -0.89 7.70 -10.99
CA VAL A 76 -1.06 8.75 -12.02
C VAL A 76 -2.42 8.58 -12.67
N ARG A 77 -3.11 9.67 -12.92
CA ARG A 77 -4.38 9.73 -13.65
C ARG A 77 -4.33 10.81 -14.72
N LEU A 78 -4.67 10.46 -15.93
CA LEU A 78 -4.91 11.40 -17.02
C LEU A 78 -6.41 11.47 -17.31
N GLU A 79 -7.00 12.65 -17.20
CA GLU A 79 -8.42 12.88 -17.46
C GLU A 79 -8.61 14.31 -18.01
N ASN A 80 -9.26 14.44 -19.15
CA ASN A 80 -9.49 15.73 -19.81
C ASN A 80 -8.21 16.57 -19.98
N ASP A 81 -7.14 15.94 -20.46
CA ASP A 81 -5.81 16.51 -20.63
C ASP A 81 -5.13 16.99 -19.32
N MET A 82 -5.72 16.68 -18.17
CA MET A 82 -5.17 16.96 -16.86
C MET A 82 -4.49 15.74 -16.26
N VAL A 83 -3.22 15.87 -15.92
CA VAL A 83 -2.46 14.84 -15.21
C VAL A 83 -2.54 15.08 -13.70
N THR A 84 -3.05 14.11 -12.98
CA THR A 84 -3.08 14.12 -11.52
C THR A 84 -2.11 13.05 -11.00
N VAL A 85 -1.19 13.45 -10.13
CA VAL A 85 -0.25 12.55 -9.45
C VAL A 85 -0.55 12.61 -7.95
N ARG A 86 -0.62 11.43 -7.32
CA ARG A 86 -0.75 11.30 -5.87
C ARG A 86 0.44 10.53 -5.32
N PRO A 87 1.56 11.20 -5.06
CA PRO A 87 2.72 10.54 -4.47
C PRO A 87 2.42 10.18 -3.01
N ILE A 88 2.68 8.91 -2.66
CA ILE A 88 2.55 8.39 -1.30
C ILE A 88 3.95 7.99 -0.87
N ALA A 89 4.60 8.82 -0.08
CA ALA A 89 5.99 8.61 0.31
C ALA A 89 6.21 8.64 1.83
N GLY A 90 5.18 8.87 2.63
CA GLY A 90 5.32 8.95 4.06
C GLY A 90 4.08 8.52 4.82
N THR A 91 4.27 8.17 6.09
CA THR A 91 3.20 7.81 7.01
C THR A 91 3.43 8.47 8.35
N ARG A 92 2.35 8.91 8.98
CA ARG A 92 2.35 9.39 10.37
C ARG A 92 1.25 8.64 11.14
N PRO A 93 1.40 8.45 12.45
CA PRO A 93 0.33 7.93 13.28
C PRO A 93 -0.85 8.90 13.30
N ARG A 94 -2.04 8.40 13.66
CA ARG A 94 -3.17 9.27 13.95
C ARG A 94 -2.95 9.97 15.28
N GLY A 95 -3.35 11.23 15.36
CA GLY A 95 -3.31 11.98 16.61
C GLY A 95 -4.36 11.50 17.61
N SER A 96 -4.05 11.63 18.90
CA SER A 96 -4.99 11.33 20.00
C SER A 96 -6.13 12.34 20.08
N ASN A 97 -5.97 13.50 19.46
CA ASN A 97 -6.96 14.59 19.36
C ASN A 97 -6.77 15.33 18.02
N ARG A 98 -7.69 16.26 17.72
CA ARG A 98 -7.70 17.01 16.46
C ARG A 98 -6.46 17.88 16.25
N ASP A 99 -5.92 18.47 17.30
CA ASP A 99 -4.78 19.38 17.17
C ASP A 99 -3.50 18.60 16.87
N GLU A 100 -3.31 17.47 17.52
CA GLU A 100 -2.20 16.55 17.29
C GLU A 100 -2.29 15.92 15.89
N ASP A 101 -3.48 15.51 15.45
CA ASP A 101 -3.71 14.96 14.11
C ASP A 101 -3.36 15.99 13.02
N ALA A 102 -3.78 17.24 13.20
CA ALA A 102 -3.44 18.35 12.31
C ALA A 102 -1.94 18.70 12.32
N ALA A 103 -1.25 18.47 13.45
CA ALA A 103 0.19 18.64 13.53
C ALA A 103 0.93 17.56 12.73
N TYR A 104 0.52 16.30 12.85
CA TYR A 104 1.06 15.20 12.05
C TYR A 104 0.80 15.36 10.54
N GLU A 105 -0.38 15.86 10.16
CA GLU A 105 -0.68 16.20 8.77
C GLU A 105 0.28 17.25 8.21
N ARG A 106 0.48 18.36 8.94
CA ARG A 106 1.43 19.41 8.52
C ARG A 106 2.86 18.88 8.41
N ASP A 107 3.30 18.06 9.37
CA ASP A 107 4.62 17.45 9.33
C ASP A 107 4.78 16.50 8.14
N LEU A 108 3.77 15.70 7.83
CA LEU A 108 3.75 14.82 6.66
C LEU A 108 3.87 15.60 5.36
N LEU A 109 3.13 16.70 5.21
CA LEU A 109 3.16 17.57 4.04
C LEU A 109 4.51 18.29 3.90
N ALA A 110 5.09 18.73 5.01
CA ALA A 110 6.42 19.36 5.03
C ALA A 110 7.54 18.38 4.63
N ALA A 111 7.48 17.15 5.12
CA ALA A 111 8.44 16.10 4.75
C ALA A 111 8.41 15.78 3.23
N HIS A 112 7.27 15.91 2.59
CA HIS A 112 7.12 15.71 1.14
C HIS A 112 7.87 16.77 0.30
N CYS A 113 8.03 17.99 0.83
CA CYS A 113 8.77 19.06 0.16
C CYS A 113 10.29 18.88 0.20
N LEU A 114 10.81 18.01 1.07
CA LEU A 114 12.25 17.74 1.21
C LEU A 114 12.77 16.66 0.23
N LEU A 115 11.87 16.03 -0.53
CA LEU A 115 12.19 14.99 -1.53
C LEU A 115 12.24 15.54 -2.97
N ARG A 116 12.41 16.84 -3.13
CA ARG A 116 12.62 17.50 -4.44
C ARG A 116 14.09 17.71 -4.72
#